data_7be41b6f5e14d4542824d41598819d19
#
_entry.id   7be41b6f5e14d4542824d41598819d19
#
_cell.length_a   1.000
_cell.length_b   1.000
_cell.length_c   1.000
_cell.angle_alpha   90.00
_cell.angle_beta   90.00
_cell.angle_gamma   90.00
#
_symmetry.space_group_name_H-M   'P 1'
#
loop_
_entity.id
_entity.type
_entity.pdbx_description
1 polymer ?
#
loop_
_entity_poly.entity_id
_entity_poly.type
_entity_poly.pdbx_seq_one_letter_code
_entity_poly.pdbx_strand_id
1 'polypeptide(L)'
;MLSATAPAGPISTGTASGLRHTVGMTTERTEPPLEADERDMLTAWLDFHRDTLAWKCDGLTDDQLRQRSVPPSSLSLLGLVRHMAEVERSWFRRVLDGEDAPPRYYTDANPDGEFDDVDAADVAEAFAAWRADCERARELVAAAPSLDATGERRRERFSLRWILVHMIEEYARHNGHADLLRERIDGVVGD
;
A
#
# COMPACT_ATOMS: atom_id res chain seq x y z
N MET A 1 12.15 37.93 -58.26
CA MET A 1 10.98 37.11 -57.98
C MET A 1 11.06 36.75 -56.54
N LEU A 2 10.21 37.35 -55.67
CA LEU A 2 10.17 37.23 -54.26
C LEU A 2 9.32 35.98 -53.92
N SER A 3 9.90 35.03 -53.12
CA SER A 3 9.17 33.89 -52.57
C SER A 3 8.78 34.23 -51.14
N ALA A 4 7.48 34.23 -50.85
CA ALA A 4 6.91 34.55 -49.60
C ALA A 4 6.89 33.31 -48.69
N THR A 5 7.49 33.43 -47.51
CA THR A 5 7.45 32.43 -46.42
C THR A 5 6.17 32.65 -45.58
N ALA A 6 5.34 31.62 -45.44
CA ALA A 6 4.15 31.65 -44.59
C ALA A 6 4.53 31.53 -43.13
N PRO A 7 3.81 32.15 -42.17
CA PRO A 7 4.08 32.04 -40.75
C PRO A 7 3.50 30.73 -40.16
N ALA A 8 4.30 30.08 -39.31
CA ALA A 8 3.89 28.92 -38.53
C ALA A 8 2.87 29.35 -37.46
N GLY A 9 1.74 28.63 -37.39
CA GLY A 9 0.72 28.81 -36.36
C GLY A 9 1.17 28.30 -34.97
N PRO A 10 0.55 28.77 -33.90
CA PRO A 10 0.96 28.43 -32.54
C PRO A 10 0.62 26.96 -32.20
N ILE A 11 1.63 26.25 -31.67
CA ILE A 11 1.47 24.92 -31.10
C ILE A 11 0.72 25.06 -29.78
N SER A 12 -0.50 24.55 -29.73
CA SER A 12 -1.29 24.45 -28.49
C SER A 12 -0.67 23.38 -27.59
N THR A 13 0.03 23.80 -26.53
CA THR A 13 0.45 22.93 -25.46
C THR A 13 -0.77 22.65 -24.56
N GLY A 14 -1.43 21.53 -24.81
CA GLY A 14 -2.45 21.00 -23.90
C GLY A 14 -1.79 20.58 -22.59
N THR A 15 -1.95 21.38 -21.55
CA THR A 15 -1.62 20.99 -20.17
C THR A 15 -2.65 19.95 -19.72
N ALA A 16 -2.25 18.69 -19.70
CA ALA A 16 -2.99 17.66 -18.98
C ALA A 16 -2.91 17.99 -17.46
N SER A 17 -4.01 18.53 -16.94
CA SER A 17 -4.21 18.74 -15.51
C SER A 17 -4.54 17.37 -14.90
N GLY A 18 -3.51 16.58 -14.58
CA GLY A 18 -3.67 15.37 -13.76
C GLY A 18 -4.10 15.79 -12.35
N LEU A 19 -5.22 15.26 -11.87
CA LEU A 19 -5.60 15.39 -10.46
C LEU A 19 -4.46 14.81 -9.60
N ARG A 20 -3.83 15.69 -8.81
CA ARG A 20 -2.88 15.24 -7.79
C ARG A 20 -3.67 14.71 -6.61
N HIS A 21 -3.51 13.43 -6.33
CA HIS A 21 -4.08 12.83 -5.13
C HIS A 21 -3.24 13.29 -3.93
N THR A 22 -3.69 14.33 -3.24
CA THR A 22 -3.09 14.77 -1.98
C THR A 22 -3.59 13.83 -0.89
N VAL A 23 -2.89 12.73 -0.69
CA VAL A 23 -3.06 11.90 0.50
C VAL A 23 -2.56 12.76 1.67
N GLY A 24 -3.49 13.34 2.42
CA GLY A 24 -3.18 14.20 3.57
C GLY A 24 -2.61 13.38 4.74
N MET A 25 -1.46 12.76 4.52
CA MET A 25 -0.63 12.14 5.56
C MET A 25 0.64 12.97 5.68
N THR A 26 1.06 13.23 6.89
CA THR A 26 2.39 13.77 7.16
C THR A 26 3.40 12.80 6.57
N THR A 27 4.25 13.30 5.68
CA THR A 27 5.36 12.56 5.06
C THR A 27 6.48 12.21 6.07
N GLU A 28 6.30 12.53 7.33
CA GLU A 28 7.24 12.18 8.39
C GLU A 28 6.94 10.76 8.90
N ARG A 29 7.83 9.83 8.58
CA ARG A 29 7.87 8.51 9.20
C ARG A 29 8.42 8.64 10.62
N THR A 30 7.70 8.09 11.60
CA THR A 30 8.21 8.03 12.97
C THR A 30 9.17 6.85 13.10
N GLU A 31 10.45 7.14 13.38
CA GLU A 31 11.44 6.09 13.62
C GLU A 31 11.04 5.23 14.83
N PRO A 32 11.13 3.90 14.72
CA PRO A 32 10.87 3.02 15.85
C PRO A 32 11.84 3.28 16.99
N PRO A 33 11.42 3.10 18.25
CA PRO A 33 12.30 3.29 19.41
C PRO A 33 13.45 2.30 19.37
N LEU A 34 14.67 2.74 19.79
CA LEU A 34 15.84 1.86 19.89
C LEU A 34 15.70 0.85 21.05
N GLU A 35 14.96 1.20 22.09
CA GLU A 35 14.67 0.38 23.26
C GLU A 35 13.19 0.52 23.63
N ALA A 36 12.47 -0.60 23.70
CA ALA A 36 11.05 -0.68 24.10
C ALA A 36 10.73 -2.10 24.58
N ASP A 37 9.58 -2.30 25.17
CA ASP A 37 9.08 -3.65 25.33
C ASP A 37 8.74 -4.29 23.98
N GLU A 38 8.55 -5.63 23.98
CA GLU A 38 8.37 -6.36 22.71
C GLU A 38 7.14 -5.90 21.93
N ARG A 39 6.02 -5.61 22.62
CA ARG A 39 4.79 -5.17 21.95
C ARG A 39 5.00 -3.81 21.28
N ASP A 40 5.52 -2.86 22.03
CA ASP A 40 5.76 -1.49 21.54
C ASP A 40 6.77 -1.51 20.39
N MET A 41 7.81 -2.34 20.48
CA MET A 41 8.80 -2.50 19.41
C MET A 41 8.16 -3.03 18.12
N LEU A 42 7.38 -4.13 18.21
CA LEU A 42 6.75 -4.74 17.04
C LEU A 42 5.69 -3.83 16.41
N THR A 43 4.89 -3.14 17.22
CA THR A 43 3.88 -2.20 16.69
C THR A 43 4.51 -0.98 16.05
N ALA A 44 5.58 -0.42 16.64
CA ALA A 44 6.29 0.71 16.07
C ALA A 44 6.95 0.36 14.72
N TRP A 45 7.57 -0.82 14.60
CA TRP A 45 8.12 -1.27 13.31
C TRP A 45 7.03 -1.49 12.26
N LEU A 46 5.89 -2.07 12.63
CA LEU A 46 4.79 -2.25 11.69
C LEU A 46 4.25 -0.91 11.20
N ASP A 47 4.06 0.07 12.09
CA ASP A 47 3.59 1.40 11.72
C ASP A 47 4.62 2.14 10.85
N PHE A 48 5.91 2.04 11.14
CA PHE A 48 6.97 2.57 10.29
C PHE A 48 6.89 2.04 8.84
N HIS A 49 6.65 0.75 8.69
CA HIS A 49 6.50 0.15 7.36
C HIS A 49 5.20 0.56 6.65
N ARG A 50 4.10 0.74 7.37
CA ARG A 50 2.84 1.30 6.83
C ARG A 50 3.06 2.71 6.30
N ASP A 51 3.72 3.56 7.11
CA ASP A 51 4.07 4.93 6.72
C ASP A 51 5.02 4.96 5.53
N THR A 52 5.96 4.00 5.44
CA THR A 52 6.85 3.84 4.29
C THR A 52 6.06 3.57 3.01
N LEU A 53 5.09 2.65 3.02
CA LEU A 53 4.25 2.39 1.84
C LEU A 53 3.47 3.65 1.43
N ALA A 54 2.88 4.37 2.39
CA ALA A 54 2.19 5.63 2.12
C ALA A 54 3.13 6.66 1.47
N TRP A 55 4.33 6.83 2.03
CA TRP A 55 5.35 7.75 1.52
C TRP A 55 5.80 7.39 0.10
N LYS A 56 5.97 6.10 -0.23
CA LYS A 56 6.30 5.65 -1.60
C LYS A 56 5.20 5.97 -2.61
N CYS A 57 3.98 6.22 -2.18
CA CYS A 57 2.85 6.59 -3.02
C CYS A 57 2.60 8.12 -3.08
N ASP A 58 3.21 8.88 -2.18
CA ASP A 58 2.91 10.31 -2.03
C ASP A 58 3.38 11.14 -3.24
N GLY A 59 2.57 12.14 -3.59
CA GLY A 59 2.84 13.08 -4.70
C GLY A 59 2.66 12.51 -6.10
N LEU A 60 2.33 11.23 -6.26
CA LEU A 60 2.06 10.60 -7.55
C LEU A 60 0.62 10.86 -8.00
N THR A 61 0.42 10.91 -9.32
CA THR A 61 -0.91 10.92 -9.92
C THR A 61 -1.53 9.52 -9.89
N ASP A 62 -2.87 9.46 -10.04
CA ASP A 62 -3.62 8.21 -10.14
C ASP A 62 -3.07 7.27 -11.22
N ASP A 63 -2.72 7.83 -12.40
CA ASP A 63 -2.16 7.05 -13.50
C ASP A 63 -0.77 6.50 -13.16
N GLN A 64 0.06 7.28 -12.47
CA GLN A 64 1.37 6.82 -11.99
C GLN A 64 1.23 5.71 -10.94
N LEU A 65 0.26 5.81 -10.03
CA LEU A 65 -0.02 4.75 -9.04
C LEU A 65 -0.46 3.43 -9.69
N ARG A 66 -1.19 3.48 -10.82
CA ARG A 66 -1.61 2.29 -11.58
C ARG A 66 -0.51 1.71 -12.47
N GLN A 67 0.56 2.46 -12.73
CA GLN A 67 1.57 2.09 -13.70
C GLN A 67 2.35 0.83 -13.29
N ARG A 68 2.35 -0.19 -14.16
CA ARG A 68 3.21 -1.38 -14.05
C ARG A 68 4.60 -1.05 -14.61
N SER A 69 5.42 -0.39 -13.79
CA SER A 69 6.66 0.27 -14.24
C SER A 69 7.88 -0.67 -14.39
N VAL A 70 7.77 -1.94 -13.95
CA VAL A 70 8.85 -2.95 -13.98
C VAL A 70 8.42 -4.20 -14.76
N PRO A 71 8.32 -4.15 -16.11
CA PRO A 71 7.97 -5.32 -16.90
C PRO A 71 8.99 -6.47 -16.75
N PRO A 72 8.56 -7.76 -16.78
CA PRO A 72 7.19 -8.24 -17.04
C PRO A 72 6.30 -8.36 -15.79
N SER A 73 6.67 -7.75 -14.66
CA SER A 73 5.88 -7.77 -13.43
C SER A 73 4.53 -7.08 -13.61
N SER A 74 3.47 -7.65 -13.04
CA SER A 74 2.14 -7.04 -12.95
C SER A 74 2.02 -6.03 -11.80
N LEU A 75 3.03 -5.90 -10.95
CA LEU A 75 3.01 -5.03 -9.77
C LEU A 75 2.90 -3.56 -10.15
N SER A 76 2.06 -2.83 -9.41
CA SER A 76 1.97 -1.38 -9.40
C SER A 76 1.86 -0.90 -7.95
N LEU A 77 2.12 0.38 -7.68
CA LEU A 77 1.98 0.93 -6.33
C LEU A 77 0.53 0.82 -5.82
N LEU A 78 -0.46 1.08 -6.67
CA LEU A 78 -1.87 0.90 -6.31
C LEU A 78 -2.19 -0.58 -6.01
N GLY A 79 -1.64 -1.51 -6.80
CA GLY A 79 -1.78 -2.95 -6.55
C GLY A 79 -1.22 -3.35 -5.19
N LEU A 80 -0.06 -2.81 -4.80
CA LEU A 80 0.53 -3.04 -3.48
C LEU A 80 -0.34 -2.50 -2.35
N VAL A 81 -0.93 -1.30 -2.48
CA VAL A 81 -1.86 -0.73 -1.49
C VAL A 81 -3.10 -1.63 -1.33
N ARG A 82 -3.69 -2.11 -2.43
CA ARG A 82 -4.84 -3.02 -2.41
C ARG A 82 -4.47 -4.36 -1.78
N HIS A 83 -3.32 -4.91 -2.14
CA HIS A 83 -2.80 -6.14 -1.55
C HIS A 83 -2.60 -6.01 -0.05
N MET A 84 -1.96 -4.93 0.42
CA MET A 84 -1.74 -4.72 1.85
C MET A 84 -3.04 -4.47 2.63
N ALA A 85 -4.09 -3.90 2.01
CA ALA A 85 -5.43 -3.85 2.61
C ALA A 85 -5.99 -5.26 2.84
N GLU A 86 -5.84 -6.18 1.87
CA GLU A 86 -6.26 -7.58 2.03
C GLU A 86 -5.45 -8.33 3.08
N VAL A 87 -4.13 -8.09 3.15
CA VAL A 87 -3.25 -8.73 4.13
C VAL A 87 -3.60 -8.28 5.55
N GLU A 88 -3.78 -6.96 5.80
CA GLU A 88 -4.25 -6.41 7.07
C GLU A 88 -5.59 -7.01 7.48
N ARG A 89 -6.56 -6.98 6.58
CA ARG A 89 -7.90 -7.52 6.78
C ARG A 89 -7.88 -9.00 7.10
N SER A 90 -7.03 -9.76 6.40
CA SER A 90 -6.91 -11.21 6.60
C SER A 90 -6.36 -11.56 7.97
N TRP A 91 -5.21 -10.96 8.35
CA TRP A 91 -4.51 -11.39 9.55
C TRP A 91 -5.12 -10.83 10.84
N PHE A 92 -5.54 -9.58 10.87
CA PHE A 92 -6.07 -9.00 12.08
C PHE A 92 -7.57 -9.26 12.26
N ARG A 93 -8.38 -9.07 11.22
CA ARG A 93 -9.82 -9.22 11.36
C ARG A 93 -10.26 -10.69 11.29
N ARG A 94 -9.86 -11.41 10.22
CA ARG A 94 -10.30 -12.80 10.05
C ARG A 94 -9.58 -13.78 10.95
N VAL A 95 -8.26 -13.68 11.07
CA VAL A 95 -7.45 -14.65 11.80
C VAL A 95 -7.42 -14.33 13.30
N LEU A 96 -7.00 -13.12 13.68
CA LEU A 96 -6.85 -12.77 15.11
C LEU A 96 -8.19 -12.62 15.81
N ASP A 97 -9.15 -11.91 15.22
CA ASP A 97 -10.44 -11.56 15.86
C ASP A 97 -11.59 -12.49 15.44
N GLY A 98 -11.42 -13.29 14.38
CA GLY A 98 -12.49 -14.18 13.88
C GLY A 98 -13.66 -13.47 13.22
N GLU A 99 -13.49 -12.20 12.79
CA GLU A 99 -14.53 -11.45 12.09
C GLU A 99 -14.89 -12.10 10.74
N ASP A 100 -16.16 -12.07 10.38
CA ASP A 100 -16.61 -12.35 9.01
C ASP A 100 -16.27 -11.15 8.11
N ALA A 101 -15.07 -11.16 7.58
CA ALA A 101 -14.51 -10.09 6.78
C ALA A 101 -14.04 -10.63 5.41
N PRO A 102 -14.96 -10.85 4.44
CA PRO A 102 -14.60 -11.42 3.13
C PRO A 102 -13.61 -10.54 2.38
N PRO A 103 -12.84 -11.10 1.41
CA PRO A 103 -11.93 -10.33 0.59
C PRO A 103 -12.67 -9.23 -0.19
N ARG A 104 -11.97 -8.13 -0.51
CA ARG A 104 -12.49 -7.00 -1.29
C ARG A 104 -12.13 -7.10 -2.76
N TYR A 105 -10.88 -7.48 -3.05
CA TYR A 105 -10.26 -7.28 -4.36
C TYR A 105 -9.98 -8.58 -5.10
N TYR A 106 -10.07 -9.73 -4.46
CA TYR A 106 -9.86 -11.01 -5.11
C TYR A 106 -11.03 -11.97 -4.90
N THR A 107 -11.18 -12.92 -5.79
CA THR A 107 -12.18 -13.99 -5.75
C THR A 107 -11.54 -15.30 -6.16
N ASP A 108 -12.24 -16.43 -6.00
CA ASP A 108 -11.77 -17.73 -6.51
C ASP A 108 -11.55 -17.74 -8.03
N ALA A 109 -12.31 -16.91 -8.77
CA ALA A 109 -12.19 -16.79 -10.22
C ALA A 109 -11.08 -15.81 -10.64
N ASN A 110 -10.70 -14.86 -9.78
CA ASN A 110 -9.62 -13.89 -10.00
C ASN A 110 -8.81 -13.76 -8.70
N PRO A 111 -7.89 -14.70 -8.42
CA PRO A 111 -7.14 -14.75 -7.16
C PRO A 111 -6.11 -13.61 -6.99
N ASP A 112 -5.73 -12.95 -8.09
CA ASP A 112 -4.77 -11.83 -8.12
C ASP A 112 -5.45 -10.49 -8.46
N GLY A 113 -6.79 -10.39 -8.22
CA GLY A 113 -7.60 -9.23 -8.59
C GLY A 113 -7.14 -7.91 -7.97
N GLU A 114 -6.44 -7.94 -6.82
CA GLU A 114 -5.81 -6.76 -6.24
C GLU A 114 -4.75 -6.13 -7.16
N PHE A 115 -4.06 -6.93 -7.99
CA PHE A 115 -3.05 -6.49 -8.95
C PHE A 115 -3.60 -6.37 -10.37
N ASP A 116 -4.46 -7.31 -10.78
CA ASP A 116 -4.92 -7.40 -12.17
C ASP A 116 -5.93 -6.30 -12.52
N ASP A 117 -6.79 -5.92 -11.55
CA ASP A 117 -7.90 -4.98 -11.77
C ASP A 117 -7.55 -3.52 -11.42
N VAL A 118 -6.26 -3.14 -11.40
CA VAL A 118 -5.84 -1.78 -11.01
C VAL A 118 -6.20 -0.71 -12.03
N ASP A 119 -6.37 -1.07 -13.32
CA ASP A 119 -6.58 -0.09 -14.40
C ASP A 119 -7.88 0.70 -14.24
N ALA A 120 -8.93 0.06 -13.69
CA ALA A 120 -10.23 0.67 -13.42
C ALA A 120 -10.47 0.95 -11.92
N ALA A 121 -9.50 0.65 -11.05
CA ALA A 121 -9.67 0.81 -9.60
C ALA A 121 -9.74 2.28 -9.18
N ASP A 122 -10.60 2.58 -8.22
CA ASP A 122 -10.64 3.89 -7.56
C ASP A 122 -9.49 3.99 -6.55
N VAL A 123 -8.57 4.92 -6.81
CA VAL A 123 -7.39 5.16 -5.97
C VAL A 123 -7.79 5.62 -4.58
N ALA A 124 -8.75 6.54 -4.48
CA ALA A 124 -9.18 7.08 -3.19
C ALA A 124 -9.85 6.00 -2.32
N GLU A 125 -10.67 5.14 -2.94
CA GLU A 125 -11.28 3.98 -2.28
C GLU A 125 -10.21 3.01 -1.76
N ALA A 126 -9.23 2.64 -2.57
CA ALA A 126 -8.18 1.70 -2.20
C ALA A 126 -7.37 2.19 -0.99
N PHE A 127 -6.97 3.47 -0.97
CA PHE A 127 -6.29 4.07 0.17
C PHE A 127 -7.18 4.17 1.41
N ALA A 128 -8.47 4.51 1.24
CA ALA A 128 -9.40 4.57 2.36
C ALA A 128 -9.62 3.19 2.99
N ALA A 129 -9.76 2.16 2.17
CA ALA A 129 -9.90 0.77 2.61
C ALA A 129 -8.66 0.29 3.37
N TRP A 130 -7.47 0.50 2.81
CA TRP A 130 -6.22 0.15 3.46
C TRP A 130 -6.05 0.84 4.82
N ARG A 131 -6.28 2.15 4.91
CA ARG A 131 -6.19 2.90 6.18
C ARG A 131 -7.19 2.40 7.21
N ALA A 132 -8.42 2.12 6.79
CA ALA A 132 -9.45 1.59 7.70
C ALA A 132 -9.07 0.22 8.25
N ASP A 133 -8.49 -0.66 7.43
CA ASP A 133 -8.04 -1.98 7.89
C ASP A 133 -6.78 -1.86 8.78
N CYS A 134 -5.85 -0.91 8.53
CA CYS A 134 -4.74 -0.60 9.44
C CYS A 134 -5.23 -0.07 10.79
N GLU A 135 -6.21 0.84 10.82
CA GLU A 135 -6.76 1.37 12.07
C GLU A 135 -7.46 0.28 12.86
N ARG A 136 -8.27 -0.55 12.19
CA ARG A 136 -8.90 -1.71 12.84
C ARG A 136 -7.86 -2.68 13.40
N ALA A 137 -6.76 -2.92 12.71
CA ALA A 137 -5.65 -3.73 13.20
C ALA A 137 -5.04 -3.16 14.49
N ARG A 138 -4.80 -1.84 14.56
CA ARG A 138 -4.31 -1.17 15.78
C ARG A 138 -5.24 -1.36 16.96
N GLU A 139 -6.56 -1.19 16.75
CA GLU A 139 -7.57 -1.45 17.79
C GLU A 139 -7.50 -2.89 18.32
N LEU A 140 -7.44 -3.87 17.41
CA LEU A 140 -7.39 -5.28 17.76
C LEU A 140 -6.10 -5.66 18.51
N VAL A 141 -4.96 -5.12 18.07
CA VAL A 141 -3.68 -5.30 18.75
C VAL A 141 -3.71 -4.68 20.15
N ALA A 142 -4.27 -3.48 20.30
CA ALA A 142 -4.39 -2.81 21.59
C ALA A 142 -5.34 -3.55 22.55
N ALA A 143 -6.41 -4.16 22.04
CA ALA A 143 -7.38 -4.91 22.84
C ALA A 143 -6.89 -6.31 23.23
N ALA A 144 -5.89 -6.87 22.54
CA ALA A 144 -5.38 -8.20 22.82
C ALA A 144 -4.67 -8.27 24.19
N PRO A 145 -4.97 -9.27 25.05
CA PRO A 145 -4.45 -9.32 26.42
C PRO A 145 -2.94 -9.53 26.49
N SER A 146 -2.35 -10.19 25.50
CA SER A 146 -0.90 -10.42 25.42
C SER A 146 -0.50 -10.75 23.98
N LEU A 147 0.82 -10.76 23.69
CA LEU A 147 1.36 -11.23 22.40
C LEU A 147 1.16 -12.74 22.17
N ASP A 148 0.80 -13.49 23.21
CA ASP A 148 0.48 -14.91 23.13
C ASP A 148 -1.01 -15.19 22.84
N ALA A 149 -1.86 -14.14 22.78
CA ALA A 149 -3.22 -14.27 22.27
C ALA A 149 -3.19 -14.88 20.87
N THR A 150 -4.11 -15.81 20.58
CA THR A 150 -4.08 -16.56 19.32
C THR A 150 -5.38 -16.43 18.55
N GLY A 151 -5.25 -16.29 17.22
CA GLY A 151 -6.30 -16.52 16.26
C GLY A 151 -6.14 -17.85 15.52
N GLU A 152 -7.13 -18.21 14.72
CA GLU A 152 -7.16 -19.49 13.99
C GLU A 152 -7.42 -19.29 12.50
N ARG A 153 -6.69 -20.07 11.66
CA ARG A 153 -6.94 -20.19 10.22
C ARG A 153 -6.68 -21.62 9.78
N ARG A 154 -7.66 -22.25 9.11
CA ARG A 154 -7.54 -23.61 8.56
C ARG A 154 -7.10 -24.66 9.60
N ARG A 155 -7.55 -24.53 10.86
CA ARG A 155 -7.19 -25.38 12.02
C ARG A 155 -5.76 -25.17 12.53
N GLU A 156 -5.05 -24.15 12.06
CA GLU A 156 -3.76 -23.73 12.59
C GLU A 156 -3.94 -22.51 13.48
N ARG A 157 -3.16 -22.43 14.55
CA ARG A 157 -3.21 -21.31 15.52
C ARG A 157 -2.00 -20.43 15.34
N PHE A 158 -2.24 -19.13 15.31
CA PHE A 158 -1.22 -18.09 15.13
C PHE A 158 -1.27 -17.15 16.33
N SER A 159 -0.15 -16.96 17.03
CA SER A 159 -0.07 -15.96 18.09
C SER A 159 -0.04 -14.56 17.50
N LEU A 160 -0.48 -13.55 18.26
CA LEU A 160 -0.36 -12.13 17.88
C LEU A 160 1.11 -11.77 17.57
N ARG A 161 2.06 -12.29 18.36
CA ARG A 161 3.50 -12.12 18.11
C ARG A 161 3.88 -12.59 16.70
N TRP A 162 3.45 -13.79 16.33
CA TRP A 162 3.72 -14.33 14.99
C TRP A 162 3.08 -13.46 13.90
N ILE A 163 1.83 -13.03 14.11
CA ILE A 163 1.12 -12.17 13.16
C ILE A 163 1.87 -10.84 12.97
N LEU A 164 2.29 -10.17 14.04
CA LEU A 164 3.04 -8.91 13.95
C LEU A 164 4.37 -9.07 13.21
N VAL A 165 5.13 -10.14 13.50
CA VAL A 165 6.40 -10.42 12.79
C VAL A 165 6.13 -10.70 11.31
N HIS A 166 5.10 -11.48 10.98
CA HIS A 166 4.72 -11.76 9.60
C HIS A 166 4.27 -10.49 8.85
N MET A 167 3.50 -9.62 9.51
CA MET A 167 3.08 -8.34 8.91
C MET A 167 4.26 -7.41 8.64
N ILE A 168 5.25 -7.36 9.54
CA ILE A 168 6.50 -6.62 9.30
C ILE A 168 7.24 -7.20 8.09
N GLU A 169 7.33 -8.52 7.98
CA GLU A 169 7.96 -9.20 6.82
C GLU A 169 7.23 -8.88 5.51
N GLU A 170 5.90 -8.96 5.49
CA GLU A 170 5.08 -8.64 4.32
C GLU A 170 5.31 -7.19 3.86
N TYR A 171 5.19 -6.24 4.78
CA TYR A 171 5.45 -4.83 4.45
C TYR A 171 6.89 -4.58 4.03
N ALA A 172 7.89 -5.14 4.69
CA ALA A 172 9.29 -4.95 4.34
C ALA A 172 9.59 -5.45 2.92
N ARG A 173 9.04 -6.62 2.55
CA ARG A 173 9.13 -7.19 1.20
C ARG A 173 8.50 -6.26 0.17
N HIS A 174 7.26 -5.83 0.44
CA HIS A 174 6.50 -5.02 -0.51
C HIS A 174 6.98 -3.57 -0.59
N ASN A 175 7.56 -3.01 0.46
CA ASN A 175 8.25 -1.73 0.41
C ASN A 175 9.49 -1.77 -0.50
N GLY A 176 10.25 -2.88 -0.48
CA GLY A 176 11.33 -3.08 -1.45
C GLY A 176 10.84 -3.17 -2.91
N HIS A 177 9.66 -3.76 -3.16
CA HIS A 177 9.04 -3.69 -4.49
C HIS A 177 8.60 -2.27 -4.83
N ALA A 178 8.03 -1.54 -3.86
CA ALA A 178 7.60 -0.15 -4.04
C ALA A 178 8.77 0.78 -4.36
N ASP A 179 9.97 0.55 -3.80
CA ASP A 179 11.18 1.29 -4.12
C ASP A 179 11.50 1.21 -5.62
N LEU A 180 11.56 0.00 -6.17
CA LEU A 180 11.85 -0.22 -7.58
C LEU A 180 10.76 0.36 -8.50
N LEU A 181 9.48 0.21 -8.12
CA LEU A 181 8.36 0.77 -8.86
C LEU A 181 8.43 2.30 -8.87
N ARG A 182 8.69 2.93 -7.72
CA ARG A 182 8.79 4.38 -7.57
C ARG A 182 9.94 4.96 -8.38
N GLU A 183 11.14 4.37 -8.26
CA GLU A 183 12.31 4.80 -9.02
C GLU A 183 12.07 4.76 -10.54
N ARG A 184 11.34 3.75 -11.03
CA ARG A 184 10.98 3.63 -12.46
C ARG A 184 9.91 4.63 -12.91
N ILE A 185 9.08 5.14 -12.01
CA ILE A 185 8.01 6.09 -12.31
C ILE A 185 8.56 7.52 -12.41
N ASP A 186 9.34 7.97 -11.43
CA ASP A 186 9.75 9.38 -11.33
C ASP A 186 11.22 9.58 -10.91
N GLY A 187 11.98 8.50 -10.73
CA GLY A 187 13.41 8.56 -10.41
C GLY A 187 13.71 8.77 -8.92
N VAL A 188 12.68 8.82 -8.06
CA VAL A 188 12.87 8.92 -6.60
C VAL A 188 13.34 7.58 -6.09
N VAL A 189 14.52 7.54 -5.47
CA VAL A 189 15.09 6.34 -4.85
C VAL A 189 14.58 6.17 -3.41
N GLY A 190 14.62 4.91 -2.93
CA GLY A 190 14.32 4.60 -1.54
C GLY A 190 15.45 4.99 -0.60
N ASP A 191 15.14 5.22 0.68
CA ASP A 191 16.08 5.34 1.79
C ASP A 191 16.06 4.06 2.63
#